data_88a9c23a5b1c61b5968c9085df61ec67
#
_entry.id   88a9c23a5b1c61b5968c9085df61ec67
#
_cell.length_a   1.000
_cell.length_b   1.000
_cell.length_c   1.000
_cell.angle_alpha   90.00
_cell.angle_beta   90.00
_cell.angle_gamma   90.00
#
_symmetry.space_group_name_H-M   'P 1'
#
loop_
_entity.id
_entity.type
_entity.pdbx_description
1 polymer ?
#
loop_
_entity_poly.entity_id
_entity_poly.type
_entity_poly.pdbx_seq_one_letter_code
_entity_poly.pdbx_strand_id
1 'polypeptide(L)'
;MSKRYAFVAVSLLVLAAIALGACTPAATSAPEATQAPEPTTPPEPTAEPMPDIGSPEHPIKVLFVPSVDVAQIVTGGEIMKAALEEATGLTFEVSVPTSYAATIEEMCASPTDTMGFIPGLGYALASELCGVDVSFKANRFGYSVYWAQILVPRDSEIASIEDLEGLKWGYGDVGSTSGYMVPLVMFQEAGITPGEQIQTGGHNQSAQALYNGEVDFATTFYSPATDVDSGAAVYDASAPDIPEDLVSSCALTSDAGAIVCGNLRVRDARANIREAAPDVVQKERILMISPDIPNDTLSFGPEFPADLRAQIEEALVAFAETDAWAESIGSQDFYNWTGIEPATDAEYDFIRQMVAATGFSIEDIR
;
A
#
# COMPACT_ATOMS: atom_id res chain seq x y z
N MET A 1 -18.23 20.26 51.90
CA MET A 1 -19.42 21.12 51.85
C MET A 1 -20.10 20.85 50.52
N SER A 2 -21.10 19.93 50.45
CA SER A 2 -22.54 20.17 50.50
C SER A 2 -22.99 20.94 49.24
N LYS A 3 -23.89 20.44 48.41
CA LYS A 3 -25.22 19.81 48.47
C LYS A 3 -25.52 19.34 47.03
N ARG A 4 -25.91 18.15 46.61
CA ARG A 4 -27.16 17.39 46.88
C ARG A 4 -28.45 18.10 46.42
N TYR A 5 -29.24 17.27 45.72
CA TYR A 5 -30.69 17.15 45.50
C TYR A 5 -31.07 17.34 44.01
N ALA A 6 -31.53 16.39 43.24
CA ALA A 6 -32.65 15.43 43.35
C ALA A 6 -34.02 16.10 43.05
N PHE A 7 -34.77 15.52 42.12
CA PHE A 7 -36.23 15.30 42.12
C PHE A 7 -36.57 14.61 40.77
N VAL A 8 -36.91 13.36 40.61
CA VAL A 8 -37.97 12.49 41.14
C VAL A 8 -39.40 12.98 40.83
N ALA A 9 -40.00 12.16 39.95
CA ALA A 9 -41.39 11.63 39.96
C ALA A 9 -42.59 12.56 39.76
N VAL A 10 -43.55 12.07 39.02
CA VAL A 10 -44.96 11.77 39.40
C VAL A 10 -45.65 11.26 38.12
N SER A 11 -45.95 10.03 37.87
CA SER A 11 -46.96 9.12 38.48
C SER A 11 -48.40 9.44 38.15
N LEU A 12 -49.04 8.51 37.46
CA LEU A 12 -50.22 7.75 37.92
C LEU A 12 -51.63 8.37 37.74
N LEU A 13 -52.46 7.53 37.13
CA LEU A 13 -53.87 7.26 37.37
C LEU A 13 -54.92 8.18 36.70
N VAL A 14 -55.80 7.57 35.93
CA VAL A 14 -57.18 7.29 36.37
C VAL A 14 -57.82 6.20 35.52
N LEU A 15 -58.13 5.08 36.16
CA LEU A 15 -59.19 4.15 35.78
C LEU A 15 -60.56 4.74 36.21
N ALA A 16 -61.55 4.65 35.32
CA ALA A 16 -62.95 4.63 35.75
C ALA A 16 -63.76 3.82 34.75
N ALA A 17 -64.24 2.67 35.22
CA ALA A 17 -65.27 1.86 34.58
C ALA A 17 -66.64 2.43 34.91
N ILE A 18 -67.52 2.44 33.98
CA ILE A 18 -69.00 2.40 34.24
C ILE A 18 -69.62 1.47 33.22
N ALA A 19 -70.17 0.36 33.76
CA ALA A 19 -71.10 -0.49 33.07
C ALA A 19 -72.49 0.08 33.21
N LEU A 20 -73.32 -0.09 32.20
CA LEU A 20 -74.75 -0.38 32.30
C LEU A 20 -75.48 -0.18 30.98
N GLY A 21 -76.24 -1.16 30.59
CA GLY A 21 -77.50 -1.00 29.87
C GLY A 21 -77.66 -1.84 28.62
N ALA A 22 -78.14 -3.05 28.79
CA ALA A 22 -78.63 -3.90 27.71
C ALA A 22 -79.93 -3.34 27.12
N CYS A 23 -79.97 -3.33 25.78
CA CYS A 23 -81.24 -3.48 24.99
C CYS A 23 -80.84 -3.97 23.60
N THR A 24 -81.20 -5.23 23.32
CA THR A 24 -81.17 -5.79 21.98
C THR A 24 -82.44 -5.40 21.20
N PRO A 25 -82.28 -5.08 19.93
CA PRO A 25 -83.30 -5.48 18.95
C PRO A 25 -82.70 -6.36 17.82
N ALA A 26 -83.57 -7.14 17.24
CA ALA A 26 -83.42 -8.25 16.34
C ALA A 26 -82.48 -7.99 15.13
N ALA A 27 -81.79 -9.03 14.79
CA ALA A 27 -80.89 -9.11 13.60
C ALA A 27 -81.69 -9.07 12.31
N THR A 28 -81.41 -8.10 11.47
CA THR A 28 -81.69 -8.14 10.02
C THR A 28 -80.40 -8.53 9.34
N SER A 29 -80.39 -9.66 8.62
CA SER A 29 -79.21 -10.14 7.84
C SER A 29 -78.87 -9.11 6.80
N ALA A 30 -77.60 -8.57 6.98
CA ALA A 30 -77.00 -7.75 5.93
C ALA A 30 -76.48 -8.66 4.79
N PRO A 31 -76.44 -8.16 3.55
CA PRO A 31 -75.83 -8.91 2.45
C PRO A 31 -74.33 -9.12 2.66
N GLU A 32 -73.92 -10.31 2.30
CA GLU A 32 -72.51 -10.75 2.32
C GLU A 32 -71.64 -9.77 1.52
N ALA A 33 -70.69 -9.09 2.20
CA ALA A 33 -69.79 -8.18 1.58
C ALA A 33 -68.83 -8.99 0.71
N THR A 34 -68.86 -8.77 -0.59
CA THR A 34 -67.88 -9.26 -1.57
C THR A 34 -66.49 -8.77 -1.10
N GLN A 35 -65.61 -9.71 -0.76
CA GLN A 35 -64.22 -9.38 -0.45
C GLN A 35 -63.61 -8.64 -1.63
N ALA A 36 -63.09 -7.44 -1.38
CA ALA A 36 -62.26 -6.73 -2.33
C ALA A 36 -61.00 -7.59 -2.62
N PRO A 37 -60.54 -7.65 -3.89
CA PRO A 37 -59.33 -8.36 -4.21
C PRO A 37 -58.17 -7.78 -3.38
N GLU A 38 -57.39 -8.67 -2.75
CA GLU A 38 -56.14 -8.32 -2.05
C GLU A 38 -55.27 -7.52 -3.04
N PRO A 39 -54.62 -6.42 -2.58
CA PRO A 39 -53.70 -5.70 -3.43
C PRO A 39 -52.53 -6.64 -3.77
N THR A 40 -52.44 -7.02 -5.04
CA THR A 40 -51.27 -7.70 -5.58
C THR A 40 -50.07 -6.77 -5.41
N THR A 41 -49.13 -7.13 -4.50
CA THR A 41 -47.79 -6.50 -4.43
C THR A 41 -47.19 -6.53 -5.83
N PRO A 42 -46.71 -5.39 -6.35
CA PRO A 42 -45.92 -5.40 -7.59
C PRO A 42 -44.77 -6.39 -7.45
N PRO A 43 -44.43 -7.15 -8.49
CA PRO A 43 -43.23 -7.99 -8.44
C PRO A 43 -42.04 -7.13 -8.07
N GLU A 44 -41.28 -7.59 -7.08
CA GLU A 44 -39.99 -7.00 -6.69
C GLU A 44 -39.12 -6.92 -7.95
N PRO A 45 -38.49 -5.77 -8.26
CA PRO A 45 -37.65 -5.66 -9.43
C PRO A 45 -36.58 -6.77 -9.36
N THR A 46 -36.62 -7.66 -10.31
CA THR A 46 -35.55 -8.66 -10.50
C THR A 46 -34.26 -7.87 -10.72
N ALA A 47 -33.30 -7.94 -9.80
CA ALA A 47 -31.99 -7.35 -10.00
C ALA A 47 -31.40 -7.91 -11.31
N GLU A 48 -30.98 -7.04 -12.21
CA GLU A 48 -30.25 -7.48 -13.40
C GLU A 48 -29.00 -8.24 -12.91
N PRO A 49 -28.64 -9.37 -13.52
CA PRO A 49 -27.42 -10.08 -13.16
C PRO A 49 -26.23 -9.12 -13.34
N MET A 50 -25.38 -9.04 -12.31
CA MET A 50 -24.14 -8.27 -12.42
C MET A 50 -23.28 -8.88 -13.54
N PRO A 51 -22.58 -8.04 -14.33
CA PRO A 51 -21.62 -8.52 -15.32
C PRO A 51 -20.57 -9.44 -14.69
N ASP A 52 -20.09 -10.41 -15.44
CA ASP A 52 -19.02 -11.30 -14.98
C ASP A 52 -17.74 -10.51 -14.70
N ILE A 53 -17.06 -10.84 -13.61
CA ILE A 53 -15.76 -10.24 -13.22
C ILE A 53 -14.75 -10.52 -14.34
N GLY A 54 -14.00 -9.49 -14.73
CA GLY A 54 -13.07 -9.56 -15.86
C GLY A 54 -13.73 -9.34 -17.23
N SER A 55 -15.03 -8.98 -17.28
CA SER A 55 -15.67 -8.48 -18.49
C SER A 55 -15.38 -6.98 -18.70
N PRO A 56 -15.62 -6.44 -19.91
CA PRO A 56 -15.47 -5.00 -20.15
C PRO A 56 -16.37 -4.11 -19.27
N GLU A 57 -17.50 -4.63 -18.83
CA GLU A 57 -18.45 -3.97 -17.95
C GLU A 57 -18.11 -4.12 -16.46
N HIS A 58 -17.22 -5.06 -16.12
CA HIS A 58 -16.74 -5.33 -14.77
C HIS A 58 -15.26 -5.74 -14.77
N PRO A 59 -14.35 -4.82 -15.09
CA PRO A 59 -12.92 -5.10 -15.16
C PRO A 59 -12.32 -5.43 -13.79
N ILE A 60 -11.25 -6.23 -13.79
CA ILE A 60 -10.45 -6.49 -12.60
C ILE A 60 -9.57 -5.27 -12.34
N LYS A 61 -9.63 -4.72 -11.13
CA LYS A 61 -8.84 -3.57 -10.71
C LYS A 61 -7.43 -3.99 -10.29
N VAL A 62 -6.44 -3.43 -10.96
CA VAL A 62 -5.02 -3.60 -10.64
C VAL A 62 -4.55 -2.36 -9.89
N LEU A 63 -4.37 -2.49 -8.59
CA LEU A 63 -4.08 -1.38 -7.69
C LEU A 63 -2.58 -1.30 -7.40
N PHE A 64 -2.03 -0.08 -7.46
CA PHE A 64 -0.65 0.22 -7.10
C PHE A 64 -0.61 1.33 -6.06
N VAL A 65 0.26 1.23 -5.06
CA VAL A 65 0.49 2.33 -4.10
C VAL A 65 1.31 3.45 -4.74
N PRO A 66 1.06 4.74 -4.42
CA PRO A 66 1.80 5.87 -5.00
C PRO A 66 3.18 6.06 -4.35
N SER A 67 4.05 5.04 -4.47
CA SER A 67 5.38 5.05 -3.82
C SER A 67 6.44 5.83 -4.60
N VAL A 68 6.22 6.02 -5.91
CA VAL A 68 7.07 6.77 -6.83
C VAL A 68 6.19 7.66 -7.72
N ASP A 69 6.73 8.21 -8.80
CA ASP A 69 5.94 9.05 -9.72
C ASP A 69 4.75 8.29 -10.32
N VAL A 70 3.54 8.83 -10.15
CA VAL A 70 2.29 8.19 -10.55
C VAL A 70 2.23 7.97 -12.08
N ALA A 71 2.81 8.87 -12.89
CA ALA A 71 2.80 8.69 -14.34
C ALA A 71 3.65 7.50 -14.77
N GLN A 72 4.75 7.22 -14.06
CA GLN A 72 5.58 6.03 -14.28
C GLN A 72 4.83 4.75 -13.90
N ILE A 73 4.16 4.76 -12.75
CA ILE A 73 3.34 3.62 -12.30
C ILE A 73 2.24 3.31 -13.33
N VAL A 74 1.50 4.32 -13.78
CA VAL A 74 0.43 4.15 -14.78
C VAL A 74 0.99 3.61 -16.09
N THR A 75 2.10 4.18 -16.58
CA THR A 75 2.72 3.73 -17.84
C THR A 75 3.13 2.26 -17.77
N GLY A 76 3.86 1.86 -16.73
CA GLY A 76 4.28 0.47 -16.56
C GLY A 76 3.11 -0.48 -16.23
N GLY A 77 2.10 0.01 -15.51
CA GLY A 77 0.86 -0.72 -15.21
C GLY A 77 0.05 -1.03 -16.48
N GLU A 78 -0.04 -0.09 -17.43
CA GLU A 78 -0.72 -0.33 -18.72
C GLU A 78 0.02 -1.38 -19.58
N ILE A 79 1.36 -1.48 -19.50
CA ILE A 79 2.11 -2.55 -20.15
C ILE A 79 1.74 -3.91 -19.55
N MET A 80 1.70 -4.02 -18.21
CA MET A 80 1.28 -5.23 -17.51
C MET A 80 -0.16 -5.60 -17.88
N LYS A 81 -1.07 -4.64 -17.82
CA LYS A 81 -2.48 -4.83 -18.20
C LYS A 81 -2.59 -5.45 -19.59
N ALA A 82 -1.93 -4.86 -20.59
CA ALA A 82 -1.98 -5.38 -21.97
C ALA A 82 -1.50 -6.84 -22.07
N ALA A 83 -0.42 -7.18 -21.36
CA ALA A 83 0.09 -8.54 -21.31
C ALA A 83 -0.90 -9.52 -20.63
N LEU A 84 -1.52 -9.11 -19.54
CA LEU A 84 -2.53 -9.92 -18.84
C LEU A 84 -3.79 -10.09 -19.66
N GLU A 85 -4.29 -9.05 -20.33
CA GLU A 85 -5.45 -9.10 -21.23
C GLU A 85 -5.20 -10.06 -22.40
N GLU A 86 -4.00 -10.02 -23.01
CA GLU A 86 -3.61 -10.92 -24.08
C GLU A 86 -3.55 -12.39 -23.61
N ALA A 87 -2.99 -12.63 -22.42
CA ALA A 87 -2.79 -13.99 -21.90
C ALA A 87 -4.09 -14.63 -21.39
N THR A 88 -4.99 -13.83 -20.79
CA THR A 88 -6.16 -14.34 -20.08
C THR A 88 -7.48 -14.14 -20.82
N GLY A 89 -7.56 -13.14 -21.70
CA GLY A 89 -8.83 -12.70 -22.30
C GLY A 89 -9.74 -11.92 -21.32
N LEU A 90 -9.28 -11.67 -20.10
CA LEU A 90 -9.97 -10.84 -19.10
C LEU A 90 -9.68 -9.35 -19.34
N THR A 91 -10.54 -8.49 -18.81
CA THR A 91 -10.36 -7.04 -18.87
C THR A 91 -9.84 -6.52 -17.53
N PHE A 92 -8.85 -5.63 -17.57
CA PHE A 92 -8.23 -5.04 -16.39
C PHE A 92 -8.31 -3.51 -16.41
N GLU A 93 -8.32 -2.90 -15.23
CA GLU A 93 -8.25 -1.45 -15.02
C GLU A 93 -7.09 -1.13 -14.06
N VAL A 94 -6.11 -0.34 -14.53
CA VAL A 94 -5.00 0.13 -13.71
C VAL A 94 -5.44 1.32 -12.89
N SER A 95 -5.22 1.28 -11.59
CA SER A 95 -5.56 2.35 -10.65
C SER A 95 -4.42 2.62 -9.67
N VAL A 96 -4.17 3.90 -9.43
CA VAL A 96 -3.21 4.37 -8.42
C VAL A 96 -3.98 5.30 -7.48
N PRO A 97 -4.50 4.77 -6.36
CA PRO A 97 -5.17 5.57 -5.35
C PRO A 97 -4.26 6.66 -4.76
N THR A 98 -4.84 7.65 -4.11
CA THR A 98 -4.11 8.85 -3.65
C THR A 98 -3.18 8.62 -2.45
N SER A 99 -3.32 7.49 -1.75
CA SER A 99 -2.49 7.09 -0.61
C SER A 99 -2.45 5.58 -0.47
N TYR A 100 -1.55 5.09 0.37
CA TYR A 100 -1.48 3.67 0.74
C TYR A 100 -2.76 3.21 1.45
N ALA A 101 -3.31 4.05 2.34
CA ALA A 101 -4.59 3.77 3.01
C ALA A 101 -5.72 3.59 1.99
N ALA A 102 -5.84 4.48 1.02
CA ALA A 102 -6.86 4.41 -0.02
C ALA A 102 -6.74 3.13 -0.86
N THR A 103 -5.52 2.63 -1.10
CA THR A 103 -5.29 1.36 -1.80
C THR A 103 -5.82 0.18 -0.99
N ILE A 104 -5.53 0.13 0.32
CA ILE A 104 -6.02 -0.90 1.24
C ILE A 104 -7.56 -0.86 1.32
N GLU A 105 -8.12 0.34 1.49
CA GLU A 105 -9.57 0.54 1.58
C GLU A 105 -10.30 0.10 0.31
N GLU A 106 -9.72 0.37 -0.87
CA GLU A 106 -10.30 -0.09 -2.14
C GLU A 106 -10.28 -1.62 -2.25
N MET A 107 -9.19 -2.29 -1.83
CA MET A 107 -9.13 -3.76 -1.82
C MET A 107 -10.19 -4.37 -0.88
N CYS A 108 -10.44 -3.73 0.26
CA CYS A 108 -11.47 -4.17 1.20
C CYS A 108 -12.90 -3.86 0.73
N ALA A 109 -13.09 -2.74 0.03
CA ALA A 109 -14.40 -2.32 -0.48
C ALA A 109 -14.84 -3.07 -1.74
N SER A 110 -13.88 -3.56 -2.53
CA SER A 110 -14.10 -4.34 -3.76
C SER A 110 -13.43 -5.72 -3.64
N PRO A 111 -13.91 -6.59 -2.73
CA PRO A 111 -13.21 -7.82 -2.33
C PRO A 111 -13.14 -8.90 -3.41
N THR A 112 -14.00 -8.83 -4.43
CA THR A 112 -14.14 -9.85 -5.46
C THR A 112 -13.37 -9.55 -6.75
N ASP A 113 -12.96 -8.31 -6.98
CA ASP A 113 -12.45 -7.85 -8.28
C ASP A 113 -11.16 -7.01 -8.19
N THR A 114 -10.48 -7.03 -7.02
CA THR A 114 -9.23 -6.30 -6.83
C THR A 114 -8.02 -7.20 -6.69
N MET A 115 -6.92 -6.82 -7.33
CA MET A 115 -5.58 -7.28 -7.04
C MET A 115 -4.69 -6.07 -6.79
N GLY A 116 -3.78 -6.15 -5.80
CA GLY A 116 -2.99 -5.00 -5.36
C GLY A 116 -1.51 -5.32 -5.19
N PHE A 117 -0.67 -4.42 -5.70
CA PHE A 117 0.76 -4.41 -5.46
C PHE A 117 1.04 -3.48 -4.27
N ILE A 118 1.14 -4.08 -3.08
CA ILE A 118 1.18 -3.36 -1.80
C ILE A 118 2.41 -3.74 -0.97
N PRO A 119 2.97 -2.82 -0.17
CA PRO A 119 4.11 -3.13 0.68
C PRO A 119 3.71 -4.04 1.84
N GLY A 120 4.71 -4.64 2.51
CA GLY A 120 4.48 -5.57 3.61
C GLY A 120 3.61 -5.01 4.74
N LEU A 121 3.75 -3.72 5.10
CA LEU A 121 2.85 -3.06 6.05
C LEU A 121 1.42 -2.99 5.53
N GLY A 122 1.25 -2.58 4.27
CA GLY A 122 -0.07 -2.53 3.63
C GLY A 122 -0.75 -3.89 3.62
N TYR A 123 0.01 -4.96 3.30
CA TYR A 123 -0.48 -6.33 3.36
C TYR A 123 -0.88 -6.75 4.79
N ALA A 124 -0.01 -6.52 5.77
CA ALA A 124 -0.30 -6.86 7.16
C ALA A 124 -1.59 -6.19 7.66
N LEU A 125 -1.77 -4.90 7.36
CA LEU A 125 -2.99 -4.17 7.73
C LEU A 125 -4.21 -4.65 6.94
N ALA A 126 -4.12 -4.87 5.64
CA ALA A 126 -5.23 -5.31 4.79
C ALA A 126 -5.68 -6.73 5.14
N SER A 127 -4.74 -7.64 5.41
CA SER A 127 -5.06 -9.02 5.81
C SER A 127 -5.80 -9.07 7.15
N GLU A 128 -5.42 -8.22 8.12
CA GLU A 128 -6.11 -8.12 9.40
C GLU A 128 -7.47 -7.42 9.27
N LEU A 129 -7.54 -6.35 8.47
CA LEU A 129 -8.75 -5.54 8.31
C LEU A 129 -9.88 -6.29 7.60
N CYS A 130 -9.58 -6.97 6.50
CA CYS A 130 -10.60 -7.58 5.65
C CYS A 130 -10.23 -8.94 5.05
N GLY A 131 -9.06 -9.49 5.36
CA GLY A 131 -8.67 -10.82 4.88
C GLY A 131 -8.07 -10.84 3.47
N VAL A 132 -7.47 -9.74 3.01
CA VAL A 132 -6.66 -9.72 1.77
C VAL A 132 -5.62 -10.84 1.86
N ASP A 133 -5.46 -11.61 0.78
CA ASP A 133 -4.60 -12.77 0.71
C ASP A 133 -3.44 -12.59 -0.27
N VAL A 134 -2.23 -12.97 0.17
CA VAL A 134 -1.00 -12.83 -0.63
C VAL A 134 -0.84 -13.99 -1.63
N SER A 135 -0.30 -13.68 -2.80
CA SER A 135 0.07 -14.66 -3.83
C SER A 135 1.57 -14.67 -4.07
N PHE A 136 2.11 -13.53 -4.47
CA PHE A 136 3.53 -13.38 -4.79
C PHE A 136 4.16 -12.25 -3.99
N LYS A 137 5.47 -12.31 -3.89
CA LYS A 137 6.32 -11.20 -3.46
C LYS A 137 7.34 -10.86 -4.54
N ALA A 138 7.84 -9.64 -4.48
CA ALA A 138 8.90 -9.19 -5.35
C ALA A 138 10.20 -9.98 -5.13
N ASN A 139 10.90 -10.26 -6.22
CA ASN A 139 12.34 -10.51 -6.20
C ASN A 139 13.03 -9.27 -6.78
N ARG A 140 13.99 -8.69 -6.04
CA ARG A 140 14.78 -7.54 -6.48
C ARG A 140 16.25 -7.91 -6.51
N PHE A 141 16.82 -8.01 -7.71
CA PHE A 141 18.24 -8.32 -7.91
C PHE A 141 18.71 -9.59 -7.19
N GLY A 142 17.85 -10.62 -7.13
CA GLY A 142 18.13 -11.91 -6.48
C GLY A 142 17.76 -11.98 -5.00
N TYR A 143 17.15 -10.91 -4.43
CA TYR A 143 16.71 -10.89 -3.04
C TYR A 143 15.18 -10.91 -2.93
N SER A 144 14.68 -11.77 -2.03
CA SER A 144 13.27 -11.82 -1.62
C SER A 144 12.95 -10.89 -0.44
N VAL A 145 13.95 -10.10 -0.03
CA VAL A 145 13.88 -9.04 0.97
C VAL A 145 14.43 -7.75 0.39
N TYR A 146 14.13 -6.64 1.05
CA TYR A 146 14.72 -5.34 0.78
C TYR A 146 14.93 -4.59 2.11
N TRP A 147 15.35 -3.35 2.08
CA TRP A 147 15.69 -2.60 3.29
C TRP A 147 15.14 -1.18 3.24
N ALA A 148 14.93 -0.60 4.40
CA ALA A 148 14.86 0.84 4.56
C ALA A 148 16.27 1.40 4.59
N GLN A 149 16.47 2.60 4.05
CA GLN A 149 17.71 3.37 4.23
C GLN A 149 17.41 4.72 4.87
N ILE A 150 18.36 5.20 5.64
CA ILE A 150 18.39 6.56 6.16
C ILE A 150 19.41 7.33 5.32
N LEU A 151 18.93 8.33 4.59
CA LEU A 151 19.75 9.25 3.79
C LEU A 151 20.03 10.52 4.58
N VAL A 152 21.28 10.98 4.50
CA VAL A 152 21.75 12.23 5.12
C VAL A 152 22.60 13.01 4.11
N PRO A 153 22.77 14.34 4.26
CA PRO A 153 23.73 15.09 3.44
C PRO A 153 25.14 14.51 3.58
N ARG A 154 25.84 14.34 2.46
CA ARG A 154 27.18 13.70 2.49
C ARG A 154 28.20 14.51 3.27
N ASP A 155 28.09 15.83 3.27
CA ASP A 155 28.97 16.76 3.97
C ASP A 155 28.55 17.03 5.44
N SER A 156 27.49 16.37 5.93
CA SER A 156 27.03 16.50 7.31
C SER A 156 27.93 15.75 8.29
N GLU A 157 27.94 16.21 9.55
CA GLU A 157 28.62 15.53 10.66
C GLU A 157 27.80 14.36 11.26
N ILE A 158 26.59 14.07 10.74
CA ILE A 158 25.70 12.98 11.19
C ILE A 158 26.45 11.65 10.97
N ALA A 159 26.77 10.92 12.02
CA ALA A 159 27.55 9.68 11.96
C ALA A 159 26.79 8.45 12.49
N SER A 160 25.71 8.66 13.24
CA SER A 160 24.92 7.59 13.85
C SER A 160 23.43 7.94 13.88
N ILE A 161 22.59 6.97 14.23
CA ILE A 161 21.14 7.19 14.35
C ILE A 161 20.82 8.15 15.49
N GLU A 162 21.62 8.19 16.54
CA GLU A 162 21.46 9.09 17.70
C GLU A 162 21.62 10.57 17.30
N ASP A 163 22.41 10.85 16.28
CA ASP A 163 22.60 12.22 15.77
C ASP A 163 21.34 12.77 15.07
N LEU A 164 20.33 11.93 14.83
CA LEU A 164 19.06 12.32 14.21
C LEU A 164 18.06 12.89 15.22
N GLU A 165 18.35 12.86 16.52
CA GLU A 165 17.49 13.41 17.57
C GLU A 165 17.12 14.86 17.28
N GLY A 166 15.83 15.16 17.21
CA GLY A 166 15.30 16.51 16.98
C GLY A 166 15.50 17.07 15.57
N LEU A 167 16.14 16.35 14.65
CA LEU A 167 16.32 16.76 13.26
C LEU A 167 15.03 16.59 12.44
N LYS A 168 14.92 17.34 11.37
CA LYS A 168 13.76 17.34 10.47
C LYS A 168 13.79 16.09 9.57
N TRP A 169 12.75 15.27 9.66
CA TRP A 169 12.62 14.00 8.95
C TRP A 169 11.69 14.07 7.75
N GLY A 170 12.18 13.71 6.55
CA GLY A 170 11.40 13.52 5.34
C GLY A 170 11.08 12.04 5.09
N TYR A 171 9.80 11.73 4.83
CA TYR A 171 9.33 10.39 4.47
C TYR A 171 8.19 10.47 3.45
N GLY A 172 8.00 9.39 2.67
CA GLY A 172 7.03 9.42 1.58
C GLY A 172 5.58 9.39 2.03
N ASP A 173 5.17 8.30 2.67
CA ASP A 173 3.81 8.05 3.15
C ASP A 173 3.87 7.25 4.47
N VAL A 174 2.97 7.53 5.40
CA VAL A 174 2.90 6.83 6.70
C VAL A 174 2.57 5.33 6.54
N GLY A 175 1.93 4.92 5.46
CA GLY A 175 1.67 3.52 5.11
C GLY A 175 2.86 2.79 4.49
N SER A 176 3.98 3.48 4.26
CA SER A 176 5.19 2.87 3.68
C SER A 176 5.95 2.05 4.72
N THR A 177 6.23 0.78 4.40
CA THR A 177 7.04 -0.09 5.27
C THR A 177 8.45 0.45 5.45
N SER A 178 9.19 0.71 4.35
CA SER A 178 10.59 1.16 4.38
C SER A 178 10.75 2.67 4.54
N GLY A 179 9.74 3.45 4.11
CA GLY A 179 9.79 4.90 4.21
C GLY A 179 9.39 5.42 5.60
N TYR A 180 8.58 4.67 6.35
CA TYR A 180 8.04 5.15 7.62
C TYR A 180 8.10 4.13 8.76
N MET A 181 7.40 2.99 8.64
CA MET A 181 7.20 2.07 9.77
C MET A 181 8.52 1.52 10.32
N VAL A 182 9.36 0.96 9.46
CA VAL A 182 10.63 0.37 9.90
C VAL A 182 11.58 1.43 10.46
N PRO A 183 11.80 2.58 9.80
CA PRO A 183 12.56 3.69 10.41
C PRO A 183 12.00 4.15 11.76
N LEU A 184 10.67 4.26 11.91
CA LEU A 184 10.05 4.63 13.18
C LEU A 184 10.43 3.66 14.30
N VAL A 185 10.38 2.35 14.04
CA VAL A 185 10.82 1.33 15.01
C VAL A 185 12.31 1.46 15.32
N MET A 186 13.15 1.70 14.30
CA MET A 186 14.60 1.92 14.50
C MET A 186 14.87 3.14 15.41
N PHE A 187 14.13 4.24 15.23
CA PHE A 187 14.23 5.43 16.08
C PHE A 187 13.79 5.13 17.53
N GLN A 188 12.69 4.38 17.71
CA GLN A 188 12.22 3.98 19.03
C GLN A 188 13.24 3.07 19.75
N GLU A 189 13.85 2.12 19.04
CA GLU A 189 14.88 1.23 19.58
C GLU A 189 16.16 2.01 19.95
N ALA A 190 16.54 3.02 19.17
CA ALA A 190 17.64 3.92 19.48
C ALA A 190 17.29 4.94 20.57
N GLY A 191 16.04 5.03 20.99
CA GLY A 191 15.56 5.98 22.01
C GLY A 191 15.58 7.43 21.55
N ILE A 192 15.47 7.68 20.24
CA ILE A 192 15.44 9.02 19.65
C ILE A 192 14.05 9.39 19.17
N THR A 193 13.81 10.70 19.07
CA THR A 193 12.59 11.27 18.49
C THR A 193 13.00 12.31 17.44
N PRO A 194 12.76 12.06 16.15
CA PRO A 194 12.91 13.07 15.12
C PRO A 194 12.09 14.33 15.44
N GLY A 195 12.53 15.48 14.96
CA GLY A 195 11.86 16.77 15.16
C GLY A 195 10.64 16.92 14.26
N GLU A 196 10.64 17.95 13.41
CA GLU A 196 9.57 18.14 12.43
C GLU A 196 9.54 16.96 11.44
N GLN A 197 8.34 16.39 11.25
CA GLN A 197 8.11 15.27 10.34
C GLN A 197 7.38 15.77 9.09
N ILE A 198 7.97 15.54 7.90
CA ILE A 198 7.44 16.01 6.63
C ILE A 198 7.09 14.84 5.73
N GLN A 199 5.80 14.68 5.46
CA GLN A 199 5.32 13.74 4.45
C GLN A 199 5.51 14.36 3.06
N THR A 200 6.37 13.74 2.25
CA THR A 200 6.82 14.27 0.95
C THR A 200 6.01 13.73 -0.22
N GLY A 201 5.25 12.65 -0.04
CA GLY A 201 4.37 12.05 -1.05
C GLY A 201 4.94 10.81 -1.74
N GLY A 202 6.21 10.44 -1.51
CA GLY A 202 6.83 9.24 -2.08
C GLY A 202 8.33 9.18 -1.84
N HIS A 203 8.95 8.07 -2.21
CA HIS A 203 10.40 7.86 -2.01
C HIS A 203 11.25 8.85 -2.81
N ASN A 204 10.85 9.13 -4.06
CA ASN A 204 11.55 10.08 -4.93
C ASN A 204 11.51 11.48 -4.34
N GLN A 205 10.33 11.89 -3.86
CA GLN A 205 10.11 13.18 -3.23
C GLN A 205 10.88 13.32 -1.91
N SER A 206 11.04 12.22 -1.15
CA SER A 206 11.84 12.22 0.08
C SER A 206 13.33 12.45 -0.21
N ALA A 207 13.89 11.73 -1.19
CA ALA A 207 15.26 11.96 -1.63
C ALA A 207 15.42 13.39 -2.20
N GLN A 208 14.48 13.84 -3.03
CA GLN A 208 14.53 15.19 -3.60
C GLN A 208 14.45 16.29 -2.51
N ALA A 209 13.64 16.11 -1.47
CA ALA A 209 13.54 17.06 -0.36
C ALA A 209 14.84 17.16 0.42
N LEU A 210 15.53 16.03 0.64
CA LEU A 210 16.87 16.01 1.23
C LEU A 210 17.89 16.72 0.33
N TYR A 211 17.91 16.39 -0.97
CA TYR A 211 18.79 17.02 -1.95
C TYR A 211 18.62 18.54 -1.98
N ASN A 212 17.40 19.04 -1.86
CA ASN A 212 17.07 20.46 -1.81
C ASN A 212 17.38 21.12 -0.45
N GLY A 213 17.69 20.34 0.60
CA GLY A 213 17.88 20.86 1.96
C GLY A 213 16.56 21.27 2.66
N GLU A 214 15.44 20.72 2.26
CA GLU A 214 14.13 20.97 2.85
C GLU A 214 13.92 20.14 4.13
N VAL A 215 14.65 19.02 4.24
CA VAL A 215 14.74 18.14 5.42
C VAL A 215 16.20 17.89 5.76
N ASP A 216 16.48 17.50 7.01
CA ASP A 216 17.83 17.21 7.49
C ASP A 216 18.26 15.79 7.20
N PHE A 217 17.29 14.85 7.14
CA PHE A 217 17.47 13.48 6.71
C PHE A 217 16.18 12.93 6.10
N ALA A 218 16.30 11.88 5.32
CA ALA A 218 15.16 11.23 4.67
C ALA A 218 15.22 9.71 4.82
N THR A 219 14.05 9.07 4.82
CA THR A 219 13.94 7.61 4.82
C THR A 219 13.26 7.13 3.54
N THR A 220 13.88 6.12 2.90
CA THR A 220 13.43 5.59 1.62
C THR A 220 13.69 4.09 1.53
N PHE A 221 13.34 3.46 0.40
CA PHE A 221 13.76 2.10 0.12
C PHE A 221 15.25 2.02 -0.26
N TYR A 222 15.86 0.89 0.06
CA TYR A 222 17.19 0.51 -0.39
C TYR A 222 17.13 -0.81 -1.16
N SER A 223 17.80 -0.81 -2.30
CA SER A 223 18.24 -2.00 -3.03
C SER A 223 19.74 -1.91 -3.27
N PRO A 224 20.50 -3.00 -3.14
CA PRO A 224 21.93 -2.99 -3.39
C PRO A 224 22.27 -2.49 -4.80
N ALA A 225 23.38 -1.77 -4.91
CA ALA A 225 23.93 -1.46 -6.23
C ALA A 225 24.21 -2.74 -7.02
N THR A 226 24.14 -2.66 -8.34
CA THR A 226 24.45 -3.81 -9.21
C THR A 226 25.72 -3.55 -9.99
N ASP A 227 26.53 -4.59 -10.16
CA ASP A 227 27.66 -4.55 -11.08
C ASP A 227 27.15 -4.39 -12.52
N VAL A 228 27.69 -3.46 -13.26
CA VAL A 228 27.23 -3.10 -14.62
C VAL A 228 27.41 -4.23 -15.62
N ASP A 229 28.51 -5.02 -15.47
CA ASP A 229 28.86 -6.04 -16.44
C ASP A 229 28.06 -7.34 -16.22
N SER A 230 27.91 -7.74 -14.95
CA SER A 230 27.25 -8.99 -14.59
C SER A 230 25.75 -8.83 -14.23
N GLY A 231 25.32 -7.62 -13.88
CA GLY A 231 23.98 -7.36 -13.32
C GLY A 231 23.80 -7.86 -11.89
N ALA A 232 24.83 -8.48 -11.30
CA ALA A 232 24.73 -9.03 -9.96
C ALA A 232 24.69 -7.93 -8.90
N ALA A 233 23.87 -8.13 -7.86
CA ALA A 233 23.84 -7.23 -6.72
C ALA A 233 25.16 -7.28 -5.95
N VAL A 234 25.64 -6.12 -5.52
CA VAL A 234 26.81 -5.94 -4.67
C VAL A 234 26.30 -5.44 -3.32
N TYR A 235 26.26 -6.36 -2.34
CA TYR A 235 25.64 -6.10 -1.04
C TYR A 235 26.62 -6.31 0.11
N ASP A 236 26.75 -5.27 0.93
CA ASP A 236 27.43 -5.31 2.23
C ASP A 236 26.61 -4.48 3.23
N ALA A 237 25.93 -5.15 4.17
CA ALA A 237 25.12 -4.47 5.18
C ALA A 237 25.93 -3.52 6.08
N SER A 238 27.24 -3.74 6.24
CA SER A 238 28.13 -2.88 7.03
C SER A 238 28.65 -1.65 6.28
N ALA A 239 28.53 -1.66 4.94
CA ALA A 239 28.95 -0.57 4.07
C ALA A 239 27.95 -0.47 2.88
N PRO A 240 26.68 -0.07 3.13
CA PRO A 240 25.63 -0.14 2.13
C PRO A 240 25.72 0.96 1.05
N ASP A 241 26.45 2.04 1.31
CA ASP A 241 26.61 3.13 0.35
C ASP A 241 27.65 2.80 -0.73
N ILE A 242 27.65 3.59 -1.78
CA ILE A 242 28.71 3.58 -2.80
C ILE A 242 30.05 3.85 -2.11
N PRO A 243 31.08 3.02 -2.37
CA PRO A 243 32.41 3.24 -1.81
C PRO A 243 32.92 4.66 -2.05
N GLU A 244 33.51 5.28 -1.01
CA GLU A 244 33.85 6.71 -1.04
C GLU A 244 34.82 7.08 -2.19
N ASP A 245 35.74 6.17 -2.53
CA ASP A 245 36.67 6.33 -3.66
C ASP A 245 35.98 6.34 -5.04
N LEU A 246 34.75 5.79 -5.13
CA LEU A 246 33.95 5.78 -6.36
C LEU A 246 32.97 6.96 -6.45
N VAL A 247 32.60 7.63 -5.34
CA VAL A 247 31.60 8.70 -5.30
C VAL A 247 31.90 9.80 -6.33
N SER A 248 33.16 10.21 -6.47
CA SER A 248 33.55 11.25 -7.43
C SER A 248 33.40 10.81 -8.90
N SER A 249 33.30 9.51 -9.16
CA SER A 249 33.12 8.95 -10.50
C SER A 249 31.66 8.77 -10.87
N CYS A 250 30.71 8.97 -9.93
CA CYS A 250 29.29 8.82 -10.20
C CYS A 250 28.82 9.77 -11.28
N ALA A 251 28.22 9.25 -12.31
CA ALA A 251 27.70 10.03 -13.42
C ALA A 251 26.44 9.39 -13.99
N LEU A 252 25.60 10.25 -14.55
CA LEU A 252 24.44 9.83 -15.34
C LEU A 252 24.93 9.16 -16.64
N THR A 253 24.34 8.03 -17.03
CA THR A 253 24.60 7.39 -18.31
C THR A 253 24.14 8.28 -19.46
N SER A 254 24.70 8.09 -20.67
CA SER A 254 24.41 8.94 -21.83
C SER A 254 22.94 8.93 -22.27
N ASP A 255 22.20 7.87 -21.94
CA ASP A 255 20.77 7.72 -22.16
C ASP A 255 19.90 8.20 -20.98
N ALA A 256 20.55 8.81 -19.95
CA ALA A 256 19.94 9.22 -18.69
C ALA A 256 19.24 8.06 -17.92
N GLY A 257 19.48 6.83 -18.33
CA GLY A 257 18.80 5.65 -17.77
C GLY A 257 19.30 5.23 -16.38
N ALA A 258 20.51 5.64 -15.95
CA ALA A 258 21.10 5.23 -14.69
C ALA A 258 22.15 6.21 -14.15
N ILE A 259 22.42 6.13 -12.84
CA ILE A 259 23.65 6.65 -12.23
C ILE A 259 24.61 5.47 -12.08
N VAL A 260 25.84 5.63 -12.57
CA VAL A 260 26.90 4.63 -12.49
C VAL A 260 28.11 5.25 -11.80
N CYS A 261 28.65 4.54 -10.81
CA CYS A 261 29.82 4.92 -10.00
C CYS A 261 30.90 3.87 -10.21
N GLY A 262 31.92 4.15 -11.03
CA GLY A 262 32.85 3.11 -11.47
C GLY A 262 32.13 2.03 -12.27
N ASN A 263 32.04 0.82 -11.72
CA ASN A 263 31.28 -0.32 -12.29
C ASN A 263 29.96 -0.62 -11.54
N LEU A 264 29.54 0.25 -10.62
CA LEU A 264 28.33 0.05 -9.80
C LEU A 264 27.21 0.93 -10.30
N ARG A 265 26.09 0.31 -10.67
CA ARG A 265 24.82 1.00 -10.96
C ARG A 265 24.01 1.17 -9.68
N VAL A 266 23.64 2.42 -9.37
CA VAL A 266 22.80 2.77 -8.21
C VAL A 266 21.39 2.25 -8.40
N ARG A 267 20.80 1.62 -7.36
CA ARG A 267 19.49 0.97 -7.40
C ARG A 267 18.54 1.42 -6.31
N ASP A 268 19.03 2.19 -5.35
CA ASP A 268 18.20 2.78 -4.28
C ASP A 268 17.44 4.03 -4.78
N ALA A 269 16.63 4.63 -3.88
CA ALA A 269 15.73 5.74 -4.21
C ALA A 269 16.44 6.98 -4.81
N ARG A 270 17.75 7.17 -4.54
CA ARG A 270 18.53 8.27 -5.15
C ARG A 270 18.58 8.17 -6.69
N ALA A 271 18.58 6.94 -7.21
CA ALA A 271 18.59 6.73 -8.66
C ALA A 271 17.32 7.24 -9.35
N ASN A 272 16.21 7.34 -8.63
CA ASN A 272 14.94 7.74 -9.22
C ASN A 272 14.80 9.27 -9.41
N ILE A 273 15.69 10.06 -8.78
CA ILE A 273 15.75 11.51 -8.99
C ILE A 273 16.92 11.94 -9.89
N ARG A 274 17.57 10.99 -10.55
CA ARG A 274 18.79 11.18 -11.35
C ARG A 274 18.71 12.27 -12.44
N GLU A 275 17.53 12.46 -13.04
CA GLU A 275 17.35 13.47 -14.09
C GLU A 275 17.34 14.88 -13.49
N ALA A 276 16.68 15.06 -12.33
CA ALA A 276 16.61 16.33 -11.61
C ALA A 276 17.87 16.61 -10.79
N ALA A 277 18.52 15.55 -10.29
CA ALA A 277 19.68 15.60 -9.40
C ALA A 277 20.76 14.59 -9.85
N PRO A 278 21.46 14.81 -10.97
CA PRO A 278 22.44 13.87 -11.51
C PRO A 278 23.65 13.67 -10.58
N ASP A 279 23.89 14.58 -9.64
CA ASP A 279 24.95 14.52 -8.62
C ASP A 279 24.41 14.11 -7.23
N VAL A 280 23.24 13.46 -7.14
CA VAL A 280 22.62 13.10 -5.86
C VAL A 280 23.54 12.24 -4.99
N VAL A 281 24.27 11.29 -5.56
CA VAL A 281 25.19 10.42 -4.80
C VAL A 281 26.38 11.22 -4.22
N GLN A 282 26.80 12.31 -4.86
CA GLN A 282 27.80 13.22 -4.33
C GLN A 282 27.26 14.13 -3.23
N LYS A 283 25.94 14.29 -3.13
CA LYS A 283 25.25 15.16 -2.16
C LYS A 283 24.67 14.40 -0.99
N GLU A 284 24.21 13.18 -1.23
CA GLU A 284 23.58 12.33 -0.24
C GLU A 284 24.37 11.05 -0.04
N ARG A 285 24.43 10.60 1.21
CA ARG A 285 24.97 9.30 1.56
C ARG A 285 23.96 8.49 2.39
N ILE A 286 24.15 7.19 2.34
CA ILE A 286 23.42 6.28 3.21
C ILE A 286 24.11 6.29 4.58
N LEU A 287 23.40 6.69 5.63
CA LEU A 287 23.86 6.61 7.01
C LEU A 287 23.87 5.14 7.46
N MET A 288 22.76 4.46 7.25
CA MET A 288 22.57 3.05 7.56
C MET A 288 21.36 2.48 6.84
N ILE A 289 21.24 1.15 6.84
CA ILE A 289 20.06 0.42 6.40
C ILE A 289 19.42 -0.34 7.57
N SER A 290 18.17 -0.72 7.39
CA SER A 290 17.41 -1.52 8.36
C SER A 290 17.82 -3.00 8.38
N PRO A 291 17.31 -3.81 9.33
CA PRO A 291 17.16 -5.24 9.15
C PRO A 291 16.34 -5.59 7.89
N ASP A 292 16.39 -6.87 7.50
CA ASP A 292 15.66 -7.39 6.33
C ASP A 292 14.16 -7.13 6.46
N ILE A 293 13.56 -6.62 5.36
CA ILE A 293 12.12 -6.40 5.24
C ILE A 293 11.59 -7.41 4.20
N PRO A 294 10.57 -8.20 4.51
CA PRO A 294 9.87 -8.99 3.48
C PRO A 294 9.43 -8.10 2.32
N ASN A 295 9.71 -8.53 1.10
CA ASN A 295 9.40 -7.72 -0.08
C ASN A 295 7.91 -7.44 -0.24
N ASP A 296 7.61 -6.42 -1.04
CA ASP A 296 6.25 -6.04 -1.40
C ASP A 296 5.50 -7.21 -2.04
N THR A 297 4.18 -7.20 -1.87
CA THR A 297 3.30 -8.30 -2.30
C THR A 297 2.52 -7.96 -3.55
N LEU A 298 2.19 -9.00 -4.33
CA LEU A 298 0.95 -9.06 -5.07
C LEU A 298 -0.07 -9.81 -4.20
N SER A 299 -1.18 -9.16 -3.91
CA SER A 299 -2.26 -9.70 -3.08
C SER A 299 -3.61 -9.53 -3.75
N PHE A 300 -4.56 -10.39 -3.40
CA PHE A 300 -5.92 -10.38 -3.94
C PHE A 300 -6.94 -10.03 -2.87
N GLY A 301 -8.05 -9.42 -3.29
CA GLY A 301 -9.19 -9.21 -2.42
C GLY A 301 -9.70 -10.53 -1.81
N PRO A 302 -10.28 -10.50 -0.60
CA PRO A 302 -10.57 -11.72 0.18
C PRO A 302 -11.61 -12.66 -0.45
N GLU A 303 -12.42 -12.16 -1.35
CA GLU A 303 -13.46 -12.91 -2.05
C GLU A 303 -13.17 -13.06 -3.55
N PHE A 304 -11.92 -12.82 -3.97
CA PHE A 304 -11.53 -12.93 -5.37
C PHE A 304 -11.71 -14.38 -5.87
N PRO A 305 -12.37 -14.61 -7.04
CA PRO A 305 -12.63 -15.96 -7.56
C PRO A 305 -11.34 -16.75 -7.80
N ALA A 306 -11.27 -17.94 -7.20
CA ALA A 306 -10.05 -18.74 -7.20
C ALA A 306 -9.60 -19.21 -8.59
N ASP A 307 -10.52 -19.44 -9.51
CA ASP A 307 -10.25 -19.82 -10.89
C ASP A 307 -9.66 -18.64 -11.69
N LEU A 308 -10.18 -17.44 -11.54
CA LEU A 308 -9.64 -16.22 -12.15
C LEU A 308 -8.26 -15.90 -11.56
N ARG A 309 -8.12 -16.03 -10.22
CA ARG A 309 -6.84 -15.84 -9.54
C ARG A 309 -5.77 -16.77 -10.12
N ALA A 310 -6.05 -18.07 -10.22
CA ALA A 310 -5.09 -19.03 -10.76
C ALA A 310 -4.69 -18.70 -12.22
N GLN A 311 -5.64 -18.26 -13.04
CA GLN A 311 -5.38 -17.85 -14.42
C GLN A 311 -4.47 -16.60 -14.48
N ILE A 312 -4.70 -15.62 -13.61
CA ILE A 312 -3.88 -14.39 -13.52
C ILE A 312 -2.48 -14.72 -12.98
N GLU A 313 -2.38 -15.57 -11.97
CA GLU A 313 -1.10 -16.01 -11.41
C GLU A 313 -0.22 -16.69 -12.47
N GLU A 314 -0.80 -17.59 -13.29
CA GLU A 314 -0.09 -18.22 -14.40
C GLU A 314 0.36 -17.21 -15.46
N ALA A 315 -0.50 -16.26 -15.83
CA ALA A 315 -0.18 -15.20 -16.78
C ALA A 315 0.93 -14.25 -16.26
N LEU A 316 0.92 -13.92 -14.98
CA LEU A 316 1.97 -13.08 -14.36
C LEU A 316 3.32 -13.77 -14.31
N VAL A 317 3.36 -15.06 -13.97
CA VAL A 317 4.60 -15.85 -14.00
C VAL A 317 5.18 -15.88 -15.42
N ALA A 318 4.33 -16.10 -16.43
CA ALA A 318 4.76 -16.07 -17.83
C ALA A 318 5.23 -14.67 -18.27
N PHE A 319 4.53 -13.61 -17.85
CA PHE A 319 4.90 -12.23 -18.15
C PHE A 319 6.24 -11.84 -17.51
N ALA A 320 6.54 -12.34 -16.30
CA ALA A 320 7.80 -12.05 -15.61
C ALA A 320 9.05 -12.56 -16.36
N GLU A 321 8.88 -13.50 -17.28
CA GLU A 321 9.96 -14.04 -18.12
C GLU A 321 10.16 -13.28 -19.44
N THR A 322 9.38 -12.20 -19.67
CA THR A 322 9.43 -11.44 -20.93
C THR A 322 10.25 -10.15 -20.77
N ASP A 323 10.79 -9.62 -21.88
CA ASP A 323 11.48 -8.33 -21.91
C ASP A 323 10.56 -7.18 -21.49
N ALA A 324 9.24 -7.28 -21.76
CA ALA A 324 8.26 -6.27 -21.39
C ALA A 324 8.08 -6.12 -19.88
N TRP A 325 8.44 -7.13 -19.08
CA TRP A 325 8.48 -7.02 -17.63
C TRP A 325 9.42 -5.91 -17.16
N ALA A 326 10.60 -5.79 -17.77
CA ALA A 326 11.58 -4.75 -17.44
C ALA A 326 11.13 -3.32 -17.82
N GLU A 327 10.18 -3.21 -18.76
CA GLU A 327 9.54 -1.94 -19.13
C GLU A 327 8.30 -1.62 -18.28
N SER A 328 7.80 -2.60 -17.52
CA SER A 328 6.68 -2.54 -16.61
C SER A 328 7.17 -2.44 -15.15
N ILE A 329 6.66 -3.26 -14.26
CA ILE A 329 6.96 -3.27 -12.82
C ILE A 329 8.45 -3.55 -12.52
N GLY A 330 9.18 -4.15 -13.45
CA GLY A 330 10.63 -4.34 -13.40
C GLY A 330 11.44 -3.06 -13.66
N SER A 331 10.82 -2.00 -14.20
CA SER A 331 11.48 -0.73 -14.45
C SER A 331 12.01 -0.10 -13.16
N GLN A 332 13.20 0.52 -13.26
CA GLN A 332 13.78 1.28 -12.15
C GLN A 332 12.91 2.46 -11.72
N ASP A 333 12.19 3.06 -12.66
CA ASP A 333 11.31 4.20 -12.40
C ASP A 333 9.94 3.80 -11.89
N PHE A 334 9.65 2.48 -11.82
CA PHE A 334 8.46 1.93 -11.23
C PHE A 334 8.83 1.22 -9.90
N TYR A 335 8.81 -0.12 -9.81
CA TYR A 335 9.01 -0.83 -8.55
C TYR A 335 10.29 -1.67 -8.51
N ASN A 336 11.05 -1.76 -9.60
CA ASN A 336 12.30 -2.55 -9.66
C ASN A 336 12.12 -4.05 -9.34
N TRP A 337 10.96 -4.63 -9.61
CA TRP A 337 10.75 -6.06 -9.44
C TRP A 337 11.44 -6.82 -10.57
N THR A 338 12.64 -7.32 -10.34
CA THR A 338 13.36 -8.11 -11.35
C THR A 338 12.78 -9.50 -11.56
N GLY A 339 11.82 -9.90 -10.73
CA GLY A 339 11.05 -11.13 -10.82
C GLY A 339 10.02 -11.21 -9.71
N ILE A 340 9.29 -12.30 -9.67
CA ILE A 340 8.33 -12.64 -8.61
C ILE A 340 8.59 -14.04 -8.09
N GLU A 341 8.21 -14.29 -6.84
CA GLU A 341 8.24 -15.61 -6.23
C GLU A 341 7.02 -15.81 -5.33
N PRO A 342 6.52 -17.06 -5.16
CA PRO A 342 5.40 -17.31 -4.27
C PRO A 342 5.67 -16.80 -2.87
N ALA A 343 4.64 -16.23 -2.24
CA ALA A 343 4.69 -15.75 -0.87
C ALA A 343 3.67 -16.46 0.01
N THR A 344 3.92 -16.45 1.30
CA THR A 344 3.01 -16.97 2.31
C THR A 344 2.70 -15.89 3.35
N ASP A 345 1.51 -15.95 3.93
CA ASP A 345 1.07 -15.01 4.97
C ASP A 345 2.06 -14.94 6.16
N ALA A 346 2.61 -16.07 6.57
CA ALA A 346 3.53 -16.16 7.71
C ALA A 346 4.84 -15.38 7.50
N GLU A 347 5.26 -15.10 6.28
CA GLU A 347 6.47 -14.31 6.00
C GLU A 347 6.33 -12.85 6.45
N TYR A 348 5.09 -12.38 6.67
CA TYR A 348 4.78 -11.01 7.10
C TYR A 348 4.51 -10.90 8.62
N ASP A 349 4.72 -11.97 9.39
CA ASP A 349 4.55 -11.97 10.84
C ASP A 349 5.49 -10.97 11.54
N PHE A 350 6.70 -10.77 11.00
CA PHE A 350 7.61 -9.75 11.51
C PHE A 350 7.01 -8.34 11.42
N ILE A 351 6.35 -8.03 10.29
CA ILE A 351 5.66 -6.75 10.12
C ILE A 351 4.49 -6.62 11.11
N ARG A 352 3.71 -7.67 11.30
CA ARG A 352 2.61 -7.69 12.30
C ARG A 352 3.13 -7.48 13.71
N GLN A 353 4.30 -8.03 14.05
CA GLN A 353 4.94 -7.80 15.37
C GLN A 353 5.32 -6.33 15.54
N MET A 354 5.85 -5.66 14.52
CA MET A 354 6.15 -4.23 14.58
C MET A 354 4.88 -3.39 14.73
N VAL A 355 3.82 -3.70 13.97
CA VAL A 355 2.50 -3.07 14.10
C VAL A 355 1.97 -3.22 15.52
N ALA A 356 2.01 -4.42 16.08
CA ALA A 356 1.56 -4.67 17.45
C ALA A 356 2.41 -3.95 18.51
N ALA A 357 3.73 -3.89 18.32
CA ALA A 357 4.65 -3.24 19.26
C ALA A 357 4.51 -1.72 19.28
N THR A 358 4.22 -1.11 18.14
CA THR A 358 4.01 0.33 18.00
C THR A 358 2.59 0.78 18.31
N GLY A 359 1.63 -0.14 18.31
CA GLY A 359 0.19 0.15 18.38
C GLY A 359 -0.35 0.78 17.10
N PHE A 360 0.39 0.67 16.00
CA PHE A 360 0.05 1.24 14.69
C PHE A 360 -1.14 0.52 14.06
N SER A 361 -1.98 1.25 13.35
CA SER A 361 -3.22 0.73 12.77
C SER A 361 -3.54 1.41 11.44
N ILE A 362 -4.60 0.96 10.76
CA ILE A 362 -5.11 1.60 9.55
C ILE A 362 -5.53 3.05 9.81
N GLU A 363 -5.96 3.40 11.02
CA GLU A 363 -6.35 4.77 11.38
C GLU A 363 -5.16 5.76 11.35
N ASP A 364 -3.94 5.26 11.56
CA ASP A 364 -2.72 6.09 11.58
C ASP A 364 -2.24 6.43 10.18
N ILE A 365 -2.71 5.72 9.15
CA ILE A 365 -2.33 5.95 7.74
C ILE A 365 -3.43 6.61 6.90
N ARG A 366 -4.61 6.94 7.50
CA ARG A 366 -5.74 7.63 6.86
C ARG A 366 -5.54 9.10 6.60
#